data_c49e8bd2101bb818052f48c078471153
#
_entry.id   c49e8bd2101bb818052f48c078471153
#
_cell.length_a   1.000
_cell.length_b   1.000
_cell.length_c   1.000
_cell.angle_alpha   90.00
_cell.angle_beta   90.00
_cell.angle_gamma   90.00
#
_symmetry.space_group_name_H-M   'P 1'
#
loop_
_entity.id
_entity.type
_entity.pdbx_description
1 polymer ?
#
loop_
_entity_poly.entity_id
_entity_poly.type
_entity_poly.pdbx_seq_one_letter_code
_entity_poly.pdbx_strand_id
1 'polypeptide(L)'
;VVMLVERVAAGTESLSALLSDVERVSAHLVLTPERVVAAEAIRTIGSLALMGVRVAELLVNQILVQDDSFEYRNLPEHPAFDWYTERIAEQRTVLDELDAAIGDVQLVLVPHLAGEPIGPKALGELLDGARRRDGAPPPGPLRPVVDRESGTGLEAVYRMRLELPHVDPGSLTLGRVDDDLIIGSGGMRRRVRLASVLRRCLVIDAQLRGTELTVRFRPDRKVWPA
;
A
#
# COMPACT_ATOMS: atom_id res chain seq x y z
N VAL A 1 23.43 -29.32 10.39
CA VAL A 1 22.33 -28.46 10.89
C VAL A 1 22.66 -26.99 10.61
N VAL A 2 23.85 -26.45 11.01
CA VAL A 2 24.23 -25.04 10.82
C VAL A 2 24.16 -24.62 9.34
N MET A 3 24.80 -25.34 8.43
CA MET A 3 24.77 -25.07 6.98
C MET A 3 23.34 -25.06 6.39
N LEU A 4 22.42 -25.87 6.92
CA LEU A 4 21.04 -25.86 6.45
C LEU A 4 20.32 -24.58 6.90
N VAL A 5 20.51 -24.18 8.13
CA VAL A 5 19.95 -22.94 8.71
C VAL A 5 20.48 -21.71 7.95
N GLU A 6 21.78 -21.66 7.67
CA GLU A 6 22.39 -20.57 6.89
C GLU A 6 21.83 -20.50 5.46
N ARG A 7 21.61 -21.64 4.80
CA ARG A 7 21.00 -21.69 3.46
C ARG A 7 19.55 -21.20 3.47
N VAL A 8 18.77 -21.59 4.48
CA VAL A 8 17.39 -21.13 4.65
C VAL A 8 17.37 -19.63 4.91
N ALA A 9 18.23 -19.14 5.81
CA ALA A 9 18.33 -17.70 6.10
C ALA A 9 18.70 -16.91 4.85
N ALA A 10 19.72 -17.31 4.12
CA ALA A 10 20.13 -16.65 2.86
C ALA A 10 19.02 -16.67 1.79
N GLY A 11 18.30 -17.80 1.68
CA GLY A 11 17.13 -17.91 0.78
C GLY A 11 16.00 -16.97 1.15
N THR A 12 15.72 -16.85 2.45
CA THR A 12 14.68 -15.94 2.97
C THR A 12 15.07 -14.47 2.76
N GLU A 13 16.33 -14.12 3.00
CA GLU A 13 16.85 -12.77 2.73
C GLU A 13 16.77 -12.41 1.24
N SER A 14 17.14 -13.34 0.35
CA SER A 14 17.06 -13.14 -1.09
C SER A 14 15.62 -12.95 -1.56
N LEU A 15 14.68 -13.75 -1.05
CA LEU A 15 13.26 -13.62 -1.36
C LEU A 15 12.68 -12.29 -0.83
N SER A 16 13.02 -11.90 0.38
CA SER A 16 12.60 -10.62 0.97
C SER A 16 13.12 -9.43 0.15
N ALA A 17 14.39 -9.48 -0.27
CA ALA A 17 14.98 -8.46 -1.12
C ALA A 17 14.28 -8.36 -2.47
N LEU A 18 13.93 -9.51 -3.08
CA LEU A 18 13.19 -9.55 -4.34
C LEU A 18 11.79 -8.94 -4.20
N LEU A 19 11.04 -9.35 -3.19
CA LEU A 19 9.67 -8.85 -2.95
C LEU A 19 9.62 -7.34 -2.64
N SER A 20 10.70 -6.80 -2.07
CA SER A 20 10.82 -5.37 -1.78
C SER A 20 11.45 -4.57 -2.93
N ASP A 21 11.79 -5.21 -4.04
CA ASP A 21 12.33 -4.55 -5.23
C ASP A 21 11.19 -4.01 -6.09
N VAL A 22 10.87 -2.74 -5.91
CA VAL A 22 9.76 -2.05 -6.60
C VAL A 22 9.95 -1.89 -8.11
N GLU A 23 11.17 -2.08 -8.62
CA GLU A 23 11.47 -2.08 -10.05
C GLU A 23 11.12 -3.43 -10.71
N ARG A 24 11.05 -4.48 -9.90
CA ARG A 24 10.85 -5.85 -10.37
C ARG A 24 9.54 -6.47 -9.91
N VAL A 25 9.02 -6.03 -8.77
CA VAL A 25 7.83 -6.60 -8.14
C VAL A 25 6.84 -5.51 -7.75
N SER A 26 5.60 -5.71 -8.15
CA SER A 26 4.45 -4.95 -7.68
C SER A 26 3.30 -5.88 -7.35
N ALA A 27 2.49 -5.51 -6.37
CA ALA A 27 1.27 -6.22 -6.03
C ALA A 27 0.07 -5.55 -6.73
N HIS A 28 -0.84 -6.37 -7.21
CA HIS A 28 -2.14 -5.94 -7.70
C HIS A 28 -3.20 -6.61 -6.83
N LEU A 29 -4.10 -5.83 -6.25
CA LEU A 29 -5.22 -6.37 -5.48
C LEU A 29 -6.47 -6.38 -6.34
N VAL A 30 -7.18 -7.49 -6.32
CA VAL A 30 -8.47 -7.63 -7.01
C VAL A 30 -9.56 -7.80 -5.97
N LEU A 31 -10.62 -7.01 -6.07
CA LEU A 31 -11.74 -7.02 -5.14
C LEU A 31 -13.06 -6.77 -5.88
N THR A 32 -14.16 -7.05 -5.20
CA THR A 32 -15.50 -6.64 -5.60
C THR A 32 -15.96 -5.42 -4.80
N PRO A 33 -16.89 -4.61 -5.31
CA PRO A 33 -17.29 -3.35 -4.67
C PRO A 33 -18.29 -3.56 -3.53
N GLU A 34 -17.89 -4.34 -2.53
CA GLU A 34 -18.60 -4.51 -1.26
C GLU A 34 -17.84 -3.85 -0.13
N ARG A 35 -18.55 -3.24 0.84
CA ARG A 35 -17.95 -2.51 1.98
C ARG A 35 -16.94 -3.32 2.77
N VAL A 36 -17.26 -4.58 3.06
CA VAL A 36 -16.36 -5.46 3.83
C VAL A 36 -15.10 -5.75 3.04
N VAL A 37 -15.24 -6.03 1.75
CA VAL A 37 -14.11 -6.36 0.86
C VAL A 37 -13.22 -5.14 0.64
N ALA A 38 -13.81 -3.96 0.45
CA ALA A 38 -13.07 -2.70 0.35
C ALA A 38 -12.27 -2.39 1.63
N ALA A 39 -12.89 -2.57 2.81
CA ALA A 39 -12.20 -2.39 4.08
C ALA A 39 -11.04 -3.39 4.27
N GLU A 40 -11.18 -4.65 3.83
CA GLU A 40 -10.11 -5.64 3.83
C GLU A 40 -8.98 -5.27 2.85
N ALA A 41 -9.32 -4.75 1.67
CA ALA A 41 -8.32 -4.29 0.70
C ALA A 41 -7.46 -3.15 1.27
N ILE A 42 -8.07 -2.16 1.94
CA ILE A 42 -7.36 -1.06 2.61
C ILE A 42 -6.40 -1.61 3.68
N ARG A 43 -6.86 -2.54 4.53
CA ARG A 43 -5.99 -3.19 5.52
C ARG A 43 -4.85 -3.98 4.88
N THR A 44 -5.14 -4.64 3.77
CA THR A 44 -4.13 -5.40 3.01
C THR A 44 -3.08 -4.49 2.40
N ILE A 45 -3.44 -3.32 1.86
CA ILE A 45 -2.49 -2.31 1.39
C ILE A 45 -1.54 -1.90 2.53
N GLY A 46 -2.07 -1.59 3.71
CA GLY A 46 -1.27 -1.25 4.90
C GLY A 46 -0.32 -2.39 5.32
N SER A 47 -0.81 -3.63 5.33
CA SER A 47 -0.01 -4.81 5.68
C SER A 47 1.12 -5.04 4.68
N LEU A 48 0.84 -4.93 3.38
CA LEU A 48 1.86 -5.07 2.31
C LEU A 48 2.89 -3.94 2.38
N ALA A 49 2.46 -2.71 2.66
CA ALA A 49 3.39 -1.58 2.85
C ALA A 49 4.33 -1.82 4.05
N LEU A 50 3.84 -2.36 5.15
CA LEU A 50 4.66 -2.78 6.28
C LEU A 50 5.65 -3.89 5.92
N MET A 51 5.29 -4.78 5.00
CA MET A 51 6.21 -5.81 4.48
C MET A 51 7.20 -5.27 3.44
N GLY A 52 7.07 -4.00 3.03
CA GLY A 52 7.90 -3.38 2.00
C GLY A 52 7.45 -3.71 0.56
N VAL A 53 6.28 -4.33 0.41
CA VAL A 53 5.68 -4.64 -0.89
C VAL A 53 4.75 -3.51 -1.29
N ARG A 54 4.92 -2.99 -2.52
CA ARG A 54 4.10 -1.91 -3.05
C ARG A 54 2.89 -2.47 -3.79
N VAL A 55 1.71 -1.94 -3.48
CA VAL A 55 0.51 -2.13 -4.29
C VAL A 55 0.52 -1.08 -5.41
N ALA A 56 0.54 -1.52 -6.66
CA ALA A 56 0.52 -0.65 -7.83
C ALA A 56 -0.91 -0.31 -8.25
N GLU A 57 -1.79 -1.30 -8.25
CA GLU A 57 -3.16 -1.15 -8.72
C GLU A 57 -4.14 -1.89 -7.82
N LEU A 58 -5.32 -1.33 -7.72
CA LEU A 58 -6.50 -1.90 -7.09
C LEU A 58 -7.56 -2.11 -8.17
N LEU A 59 -7.80 -3.36 -8.56
CA LEU A 59 -8.77 -3.73 -9.58
C LEU A 59 -10.12 -4.04 -8.92
N VAL A 60 -11.08 -3.15 -9.07
CA VAL A 60 -12.45 -3.37 -8.59
C VAL A 60 -13.27 -4.02 -9.69
N ASN A 61 -13.50 -5.32 -9.53
CA ASN A 61 -14.20 -6.15 -10.49
C ASN A 61 -15.73 -6.12 -10.28
N GLN A 62 -16.48 -6.53 -11.28
CA GLN A 62 -17.94 -6.62 -11.24
C GLN A 62 -18.65 -5.26 -11.02
N ILE A 63 -18.10 -4.20 -11.61
CA ILE A 63 -18.73 -2.89 -11.59
C ILE A 63 -19.96 -2.91 -12.50
N LEU A 64 -21.10 -2.58 -11.93
CA LEU A 64 -22.33 -2.34 -12.67
C LEU A 64 -22.23 -0.95 -13.31
N VAL A 65 -21.81 -0.92 -14.56
CA VAL A 65 -21.65 0.34 -15.30
C VAL A 65 -23.05 0.88 -15.61
N GLN A 66 -23.35 2.05 -15.07
CA GLN A 66 -24.46 2.83 -15.56
C GLN A 66 -23.99 3.54 -16.82
N ASP A 67 -24.49 3.13 -17.95
CA ASP A 67 -24.42 3.96 -19.15
C ASP A 67 -25.33 5.16 -18.92
N ASP A 68 -24.82 6.39 -19.07
CA ASP A 68 -25.62 7.61 -19.01
C ASP A 68 -26.53 7.76 -20.26
N SER A 69 -26.62 6.70 -21.07
CA SER A 69 -27.51 6.65 -22.23
C SER A 69 -28.94 6.81 -21.80
N PHE A 70 -29.69 7.53 -22.61
CA PHE A 70 -31.09 7.87 -22.40
C PHE A 70 -32.01 6.65 -22.18
N GLU A 71 -31.56 5.46 -22.54
CA GLU A 71 -32.34 4.20 -22.47
C GLU A 71 -32.71 3.81 -21.06
N TYR A 72 -31.89 4.11 -20.05
CA TYR A 72 -32.17 3.76 -18.65
C TYR A 72 -33.12 4.71 -17.92
N ARG A 73 -33.40 5.88 -18.49
CA ARG A 73 -34.29 6.87 -17.84
C ARG A 73 -35.76 6.55 -17.95
N ASN A 74 -36.13 5.65 -18.85
CA ASN A 74 -37.53 5.27 -19.15
C ASN A 74 -37.78 3.78 -18.94
N LEU A 75 -37.08 3.14 -18.03
CA LEU A 75 -37.34 1.75 -17.67
C LEU A 75 -38.74 1.62 -17.02
N PRO A 76 -39.50 0.59 -17.35
CA PRO A 76 -40.78 0.33 -16.68
C PRO A 76 -40.57 0.06 -15.20
N GLU A 77 -41.53 0.40 -14.37
CA GLU A 77 -41.54 0.06 -12.96
C GLU A 77 -41.53 -1.47 -12.79
N HIS A 78 -40.35 -1.95 -12.27
CA HIS A 78 -40.19 -3.39 -12.02
C HIS A 78 -39.13 -3.59 -10.91
N PRO A 79 -39.40 -4.46 -9.93
CA PRO A 79 -38.48 -4.66 -8.79
C PRO A 79 -37.02 -5.01 -9.14
N ALA A 80 -36.80 -5.61 -10.31
CA ALA A 80 -35.47 -5.90 -10.79
C ALA A 80 -34.66 -4.63 -11.15
N PHE A 81 -35.36 -3.58 -11.67
CA PHE A 81 -34.68 -2.30 -11.97
C PHE A 81 -34.43 -1.50 -10.71
N ASP A 82 -35.35 -1.56 -9.73
CA ASP A 82 -35.14 -0.95 -8.42
C ASP A 82 -33.91 -1.55 -7.73
N TRP A 83 -33.83 -2.88 -7.68
CA TRP A 83 -32.68 -3.59 -7.16
C TRP A 83 -31.36 -3.20 -7.88
N TYR A 84 -31.42 -3.11 -9.20
CA TYR A 84 -30.23 -2.77 -10.00
C TYR A 84 -29.73 -1.35 -9.71
N THR A 85 -30.64 -0.38 -9.63
CA THR A 85 -30.32 1.01 -9.31
C THR A 85 -29.82 1.18 -7.88
N GLU A 86 -30.42 0.49 -6.91
CA GLU A 86 -29.93 0.46 -5.52
C GLU A 86 -28.52 -0.12 -5.45
N ARG A 87 -28.27 -1.22 -6.16
CA ARG A 87 -26.94 -1.85 -6.19
C ARG A 87 -25.87 -0.94 -6.81
N ILE A 88 -26.19 -0.22 -7.89
CA ILE A 88 -25.30 0.79 -8.47
C ILE A 88 -25.00 1.90 -7.46
N ALA A 89 -26.02 2.41 -6.77
CA ALA A 89 -25.83 3.47 -5.77
C ALA A 89 -24.94 3.01 -4.61
N GLU A 90 -25.11 1.78 -4.14
CA GLU A 90 -24.25 1.17 -3.12
C GLU A 90 -22.80 1.04 -3.60
N GLN A 91 -22.60 0.51 -4.81
CA GLN A 91 -21.27 0.40 -5.41
C GLN A 91 -20.57 1.77 -5.53
N ARG A 92 -21.30 2.82 -5.95
CA ARG A 92 -20.75 4.19 -6.02
C ARG A 92 -20.26 4.67 -4.67
N THR A 93 -21.08 4.48 -3.61
CA THR A 93 -20.68 4.87 -2.25
C THR A 93 -19.40 4.15 -1.84
N VAL A 94 -19.28 2.86 -2.08
CA VAL A 94 -18.07 2.06 -1.76
C VAL A 94 -16.86 2.54 -2.56
N LEU A 95 -17.07 2.88 -3.85
CA LEU A 95 -15.98 3.39 -4.70
C LEU A 95 -15.49 4.77 -4.25
N ASP A 96 -16.41 5.66 -3.85
CA ASP A 96 -16.06 7.00 -3.34
C ASP A 96 -15.26 6.89 -2.03
N GLU A 97 -15.69 6.03 -1.11
CA GLU A 97 -15.00 5.74 0.14
C GLU A 97 -13.61 5.14 -0.12
N LEU A 98 -13.51 4.21 -1.07
CA LEU A 98 -12.27 3.56 -1.44
C LEU A 98 -11.30 4.55 -2.10
N ASP A 99 -11.76 5.36 -3.05
CA ASP A 99 -10.96 6.38 -3.74
C ASP A 99 -10.39 7.41 -2.77
N ALA A 100 -11.18 7.85 -1.79
CA ALA A 100 -10.71 8.76 -0.74
C ALA A 100 -9.67 8.12 0.18
N ALA A 101 -9.69 6.79 0.34
CA ALA A 101 -8.84 6.07 1.27
C ALA A 101 -7.50 5.63 0.66
N ILE A 102 -7.45 5.26 -0.63
CA ILE A 102 -6.28 4.58 -1.22
C ILE A 102 -5.13 5.49 -1.66
N GLY A 103 -5.30 6.81 -1.57
CA GLY A 103 -4.25 7.77 -1.91
C GLY A 103 -3.81 7.70 -3.37
N ASP A 104 -2.52 7.43 -3.61
CA ASP A 104 -1.90 7.37 -4.93
C ASP A 104 -1.93 5.99 -5.59
N VAL A 105 -2.55 4.98 -4.96
CA VAL A 105 -2.75 3.67 -5.59
C VAL A 105 -3.70 3.80 -6.78
N GLN A 106 -3.32 3.25 -7.93
CA GLN A 106 -4.14 3.31 -9.15
C GLN A 106 -5.42 2.49 -8.98
N LEU A 107 -6.57 3.14 -9.16
CA LEU A 107 -7.86 2.48 -9.18
C LEU A 107 -8.24 2.09 -10.61
N VAL A 108 -8.60 0.82 -10.80
CA VAL A 108 -9.04 0.27 -12.09
C VAL A 108 -10.42 -0.35 -11.90
N LEU A 109 -11.42 0.16 -12.60
CA LEU A 109 -12.80 -0.32 -12.56
C LEU A 109 -13.03 -1.28 -13.71
N VAL A 110 -13.34 -2.54 -13.38
CA VAL A 110 -13.58 -3.61 -14.37
C VAL A 110 -15.07 -3.91 -14.44
N PRO A 111 -15.70 -3.81 -15.61
CA PRO A 111 -17.14 -3.94 -15.74
C PRO A 111 -17.63 -5.36 -15.47
N HIS A 112 -18.85 -5.48 -14.92
CA HIS A 112 -19.57 -6.73 -14.85
C HIS A 112 -20.11 -7.09 -16.23
N LEU A 113 -19.76 -8.28 -16.70
CA LEU A 113 -20.25 -8.80 -17.99
C LEU A 113 -21.45 -9.74 -17.79
N ALA A 114 -22.33 -9.80 -18.78
CA ALA A 114 -23.45 -10.73 -18.77
C ALA A 114 -23.01 -12.22 -18.86
N GLY A 115 -21.83 -12.49 -19.39
CA GLY A 115 -21.24 -13.82 -19.51
C GLY A 115 -19.83 -13.88 -18.91
N GLU A 116 -19.37 -15.08 -18.61
CA GLU A 116 -18.04 -15.31 -18.10
C GLU A 116 -16.97 -15.11 -19.20
N PRO A 117 -15.95 -14.25 -18.99
CA PRO A 117 -14.87 -14.06 -19.96
C PRO A 117 -13.90 -15.23 -19.90
N ILE A 118 -13.97 -16.13 -20.88
CA ILE A 118 -13.12 -17.31 -20.97
C ILE A 118 -12.04 -17.14 -22.05
N GLY A 119 -10.81 -17.38 -21.68
CA GLY A 119 -9.64 -17.36 -22.54
C GLY A 119 -9.04 -15.98 -22.80
N PRO A 120 -7.84 -15.93 -23.40
CA PRO A 120 -7.05 -14.70 -23.49
C PRO A 120 -7.76 -13.56 -24.25
N LYS A 121 -8.54 -13.90 -25.28
CA LYS A 121 -9.25 -12.89 -26.08
C LYS A 121 -10.33 -12.19 -25.25
N ALA A 122 -11.21 -12.94 -24.60
CA ALA A 122 -12.28 -12.38 -23.80
C ALA A 122 -11.76 -11.62 -22.56
N LEU A 123 -10.69 -12.09 -21.95
CA LEU A 123 -9.99 -11.38 -20.88
C LEU A 123 -9.35 -10.07 -21.37
N GLY A 124 -8.78 -10.06 -22.58
CA GLY A 124 -8.26 -8.85 -23.20
C GLY A 124 -9.36 -7.81 -23.43
N GLU A 125 -10.50 -8.21 -24.03
CA GLU A 125 -11.66 -7.35 -24.24
C GLU A 125 -12.23 -6.79 -22.93
N LEU A 126 -12.26 -7.60 -21.85
CA LEU A 126 -12.66 -7.15 -20.52
C LEU A 126 -11.73 -6.04 -19.99
N LEU A 127 -10.41 -6.23 -20.12
CA LEU A 127 -9.41 -5.25 -19.66
C LEU A 127 -9.39 -3.99 -20.53
N ASP A 128 -9.66 -4.10 -21.83
CA ASP A 128 -9.81 -2.95 -22.73
C ASP A 128 -11.03 -2.10 -22.36
N GLY A 129 -12.08 -2.72 -21.83
CA GLY A 129 -13.27 -2.04 -21.28
C GLY A 129 -13.08 -1.46 -19.87
N ALA A 130 -11.96 -1.76 -19.20
CA ALA A 130 -11.72 -1.26 -17.86
C ALA A 130 -11.42 0.25 -17.85
N ARG A 131 -11.93 0.94 -16.84
CA ARG A 131 -11.71 2.38 -16.64
C ARG A 131 -10.64 2.60 -15.57
N ARG A 132 -9.60 3.37 -15.89
CA ARG A 132 -8.55 3.77 -14.95
C ARG A 132 -8.84 5.17 -14.40
N ARG A 133 -8.50 5.41 -13.13
CA ARG A 133 -8.56 6.74 -12.54
C ARG A 133 -7.53 7.64 -13.23
N ASP A 134 -7.98 8.77 -13.77
CA ASP A 134 -7.12 9.73 -14.45
C ASP A 134 -6.23 10.48 -13.46
N GLY A 135 -4.98 10.73 -13.87
CA GLY A 135 -4.07 11.62 -13.15
C GLY A 135 -3.43 11.09 -11.86
N ALA A 136 -3.62 9.81 -11.53
CA ALA A 136 -2.88 9.23 -10.40
C ALA A 136 -1.39 9.15 -10.76
N PRO A 137 -0.49 9.80 -9.98
CA PRO A 137 0.94 9.66 -10.20
C PRO A 137 1.37 8.21 -9.92
N PRO A 138 2.46 7.73 -10.54
CA PRO A 138 3.00 6.44 -10.18
C PRO A 138 3.37 6.44 -8.70
N PRO A 139 2.97 5.43 -7.92
CA PRO A 139 3.23 5.38 -6.49
C PRO A 139 4.72 5.41 -6.21
N GLY A 140 5.13 6.24 -5.24
CA GLY A 140 6.51 6.39 -4.81
C GLY A 140 7.11 5.11 -4.21
N PRO A 141 8.44 4.98 -4.15
CA PRO A 141 9.08 3.83 -3.55
C PRO A 141 8.88 3.83 -2.03
N LEU A 142 8.53 2.67 -1.46
CA LEU A 142 8.45 2.48 0.00
C LEU A 142 9.84 2.35 0.64
N ARG A 143 10.81 3.16 0.19
CA ARG A 143 12.17 3.19 0.70
C ARG A 143 12.34 4.34 1.69
N PRO A 144 13.10 4.14 2.78
CA PRO A 144 13.38 5.23 3.70
C PRO A 144 14.27 6.28 3.04
N VAL A 145 13.89 7.54 3.17
CA VAL A 145 14.67 8.69 2.78
C VAL A 145 15.34 9.26 4.04
N VAL A 146 16.66 9.47 4.00
CA VAL A 146 17.42 9.99 5.13
C VAL A 146 18.05 11.31 4.75
N ASP A 147 17.82 12.33 5.56
CA ASP A 147 18.43 13.65 5.43
C ASP A 147 18.90 14.17 6.80
N ARG A 148 19.75 15.21 6.77
CA ARG A 148 20.13 15.95 7.98
C ARG A 148 19.19 17.14 8.14
N GLU A 149 18.37 17.12 9.19
CA GLU A 149 17.38 18.16 9.48
C GLU A 149 18.05 19.44 10.05
N SER A 150 19.04 19.28 10.93
CA SER A 150 19.71 20.41 11.57
C SER A 150 21.06 20.02 12.19
N GLY A 151 21.83 21.04 12.63
CA GLY A 151 23.05 20.89 13.39
C GLY A 151 24.22 20.25 12.64
N THR A 152 25.37 20.12 13.33
CA THR A 152 26.57 19.45 12.83
C THR A 152 27.24 18.65 13.94
N GLY A 153 28.06 17.67 13.58
CA GLY A 153 28.78 16.85 14.56
C GLY A 153 27.86 16.15 15.55
N LEU A 154 28.10 16.24 16.82
CA LEU A 154 27.32 15.64 17.90
C LEU A 154 25.93 16.30 18.10
N GLU A 155 25.74 17.52 17.63
CA GLU A 155 24.47 18.25 17.71
C GLU A 155 23.62 18.10 16.43
N ALA A 156 24.08 17.28 15.47
CA ALA A 156 23.32 16.99 14.28
C ALA A 156 22.02 16.24 14.62
N VAL A 157 20.95 16.60 13.92
CA VAL A 157 19.69 15.84 13.93
C VAL A 157 19.49 15.28 12.54
N TYR A 158 19.43 13.97 12.44
CA TYR A 158 19.09 13.26 11.20
C TYR A 158 17.63 12.84 11.23
N ARG A 159 16.99 12.94 10.08
CA ARG A 159 15.60 12.57 9.88
C ARG A 159 15.52 11.42 8.86
N MET A 160 14.81 10.38 9.22
CA MET A 160 14.41 9.31 8.32
C MET A 160 12.91 9.40 8.08
N ARG A 161 12.50 9.45 6.82
CA ARG A 161 11.11 9.45 6.38
C ARG A 161 10.81 8.16 5.64
N LEU A 162 9.64 7.61 5.89
CA LEU A 162 9.15 6.37 5.28
C LEU A 162 7.65 6.47 5.07
N GLU A 163 7.20 6.21 3.85
CA GLU A 163 5.77 6.08 3.55
C GLU A 163 5.22 4.77 4.11
N LEU A 164 4.15 4.88 4.88
CA LEU A 164 3.39 3.78 5.47
C LEU A 164 1.89 4.00 5.23
N PRO A 165 1.40 3.79 4.00
CA PRO A 165 -0.01 3.96 3.69
C PRO A 165 -0.87 2.99 4.53
N HIS A 166 -2.02 3.49 5.02
CA HIS A 166 -3.05 2.71 5.72
C HIS A 166 -2.58 1.95 6.98
N VAL A 167 -1.52 2.44 7.62
CA VAL A 167 -1.09 1.93 8.92
C VAL A 167 -1.89 2.63 10.02
N ASP A 168 -2.49 1.86 10.91
CA ASP A 168 -3.19 2.40 12.08
C ASP A 168 -2.19 3.03 13.06
N PRO A 169 -2.25 4.37 13.29
CA PRO A 169 -1.37 5.05 14.22
C PRO A 169 -1.44 4.51 15.65
N GLY A 170 -2.64 4.03 16.06
CA GLY A 170 -2.88 3.52 17.41
C GLY A 170 -2.18 2.18 17.69
N SER A 171 -1.90 1.40 16.64
CA SER A 171 -1.19 0.13 16.74
C SER A 171 0.30 0.22 16.38
N LEU A 172 0.78 1.41 15.99
CA LEU A 172 2.16 1.61 15.56
C LEU A 172 3.13 1.42 16.72
N THR A 173 4.09 0.53 16.52
CA THR A 173 5.19 0.29 17.46
C THR A 173 6.52 0.48 16.78
N LEU A 174 7.48 1.06 17.48
CA LEU A 174 8.84 1.25 17.01
C LEU A 174 9.82 0.63 17.98
N GLY A 175 10.77 -0.11 17.46
CA GLY A 175 11.87 -0.68 18.21
C GLY A 175 13.17 -0.62 17.41
N ARG A 176 14.29 -0.77 18.08
CA ARG A 176 15.61 -0.91 17.43
C ARG A 176 16.26 -2.20 17.88
N VAL A 177 16.78 -2.94 16.92
CA VAL A 177 17.60 -4.12 17.16
C VAL A 177 18.87 -3.96 16.33
N ASP A 178 19.99 -3.77 16.98
CA ASP A 178 21.30 -3.50 16.37
C ASP A 178 21.23 -2.34 15.34
N ASP A 179 21.45 -2.66 14.08
CA ASP A 179 21.46 -1.73 12.95
C ASP A 179 20.11 -1.59 12.25
N ASP A 180 19.05 -2.15 12.80
CA ASP A 180 17.73 -2.18 12.17
C ASP A 180 16.68 -1.49 13.04
N LEU A 181 15.81 -0.72 12.39
CA LEU A 181 14.58 -0.20 12.95
C LEU A 181 13.48 -1.23 12.71
N ILE A 182 12.77 -1.61 13.76
CA ILE A 182 11.62 -2.52 13.69
C ILE A 182 10.36 -1.67 13.79
N ILE A 183 9.56 -1.70 12.77
CA ILE A 183 8.26 -1.00 12.69
C ILE A 183 7.18 -2.07 12.76
N GLY A 184 6.27 -1.97 13.72
CA GLY A 184 5.17 -2.90 13.88
C GLY A 184 3.82 -2.19 13.87
N SER A 185 2.81 -2.81 13.30
CA SER A 185 1.40 -2.39 13.37
C SER A 185 0.50 -3.58 13.04
N GLY A 186 -0.63 -3.71 13.74
CA GLY A 186 -1.62 -4.74 13.46
C GLY A 186 -1.08 -6.19 13.50
N GLY A 187 -0.06 -6.47 14.32
CA GLY A 187 0.59 -7.78 14.40
C GLY A 187 1.67 -8.03 13.33
N MET A 188 1.78 -7.17 12.32
CA MET A 188 2.83 -7.22 11.30
C MET A 188 4.08 -6.47 11.76
N ARG A 189 5.25 -6.87 11.24
CA ARG A 189 6.52 -6.21 11.56
C ARG A 189 7.37 -6.05 10.30
N ARG A 190 7.90 -4.83 10.12
CA ARG A 190 8.88 -4.51 9.08
C ARG A 190 10.24 -4.25 9.73
N ARG A 191 11.27 -4.86 9.16
CA ARG A 191 12.67 -4.59 9.51
C ARG A 191 13.25 -3.65 8.46
N VAL A 192 13.69 -2.48 8.91
CA VAL A 192 14.28 -1.45 8.05
C VAL A 192 15.73 -1.27 8.42
N ARG A 193 16.63 -1.63 7.50
CA ARG A 193 18.07 -1.45 7.70
C ARG A 193 18.40 0.04 7.75
N LEU A 194 19.02 0.47 8.84
CA LEU A 194 19.44 1.86 9.01
C LEU A 194 20.61 2.20 8.09
N ALA A 195 20.56 3.40 7.49
CA ALA A 195 21.70 3.97 6.78
C ALA A 195 22.92 4.05 7.70
N SER A 196 24.14 3.98 7.16
CA SER A 196 25.38 3.88 7.92
C SER A 196 25.54 4.99 8.97
N VAL A 197 25.10 6.20 8.66
CA VAL A 197 25.11 7.33 9.60
C VAL A 197 24.17 7.10 10.78
N LEU A 198 22.99 6.54 10.56
CA LEU A 198 21.98 6.33 11.61
C LEU A 198 22.32 5.19 12.56
N ARG A 199 23.17 4.26 12.14
CA ARG A 199 23.62 3.14 13.01
C ARG A 199 24.36 3.63 14.25
N ARG A 200 24.98 4.82 14.15
CA ARG A 200 25.73 5.49 15.23
C ARG A 200 24.90 6.56 15.95
N CYS A 201 23.59 6.56 15.76
CA CYS A 201 22.67 7.52 16.35
C CYS A 201 21.66 6.84 17.26
N LEU A 202 21.14 7.57 18.22
CA LEU A 202 20.00 7.20 19.05
C LEU A 202 18.72 7.77 18.46
N VAL A 203 17.62 7.04 18.54
CA VAL A 203 16.28 7.56 18.22
C VAL A 203 15.89 8.56 19.31
N ILE A 204 15.49 9.77 18.93
CA ILE A 204 15.07 10.82 19.86
C ILE A 204 13.59 11.16 19.73
N ASP A 205 12.98 10.92 18.56
CA ASP A 205 11.57 11.20 18.29
C ASP A 205 11.06 10.35 17.13
N ALA A 206 9.76 10.06 17.14
CA ALA A 206 9.08 9.40 16.04
C ALA A 206 7.63 9.84 15.95
N GLN A 207 7.19 10.22 14.76
CA GLN A 207 5.84 10.71 14.49
C GLN A 207 5.32 10.12 13.18
N LEU A 208 4.07 9.67 13.20
CA LEU A 208 3.30 9.35 11.99
C LEU A 208 2.34 10.50 11.72
N ARG A 209 2.44 11.13 10.55
CA ARG A 209 1.53 12.18 10.09
C ARG A 209 0.96 11.80 8.73
N GLY A 210 -0.34 11.54 8.69
CA GLY A 210 -0.95 10.96 7.50
C GLY A 210 -0.32 9.60 7.21
N THR A 211 0.33 9.46 6.07
CA THR A 211 1.01 8.24 5.64
C THR A 211 2.53 8.27 5.88
N GLU A 212 3.11 9.41 6.27
CA GLU A 212 4.55 9.55 6.45
C GLU A 212 4.98 9.29 7.91
N LEU A 213 5.76 8.24 8.12
CA LEU A 213 6.50 8.03 9.36
C LEU A 213 7.81 8.82 9.30
N THR A 214 7.97 9.75 10.21
CA THR A 214 9.21 10.49 10.44
C THR A 214 9.86 10.02 11.72
N VAL A 215 11.11 9.56 11.64
CA VAL A 215 11.93 9.18 12.81
C VAL A 215 13.17 10.07 12.86
N ARG A 216 13.42 10.69 14.03
CA ARG A 216 14.57 11.57 14.26
C ARG A 216 15.63 10.88 15.09
N PHE A 217 16.87 11.15 14.72
CA PHE A 217 18.05 10.52 15.31
C PHE A 217 19.07 11.59 15.68
N ARG A 218 19.77 11.34 16.79
CA ARG A 218 20.92 12.15 17.22
C ARG A 218 22.15 11.26 17.39
N PRO A 219 23.37 11.73 17.03
CA PRO A 219 24.61 11.00 17.25
C PRO A 219 24.77 10.51 18.69
N ASP A 220 25.12 9.24 18.84
CA ASP A 220 25.49 8.69 20.15
C ASP A 220 26.96 9.05 20.44
N ARG A 221 27.18 9.83 21.50
CA ARG A 221 28.52 10.27 21.92
C ARG A 221 29.51 9.14 22.16
N LYS A 222 29.02 7.92 22.43
CA LYS A 222 29.87 6.76 22.73
C LYS A 222 30.48 6.11 21.48
N VAL A 223 29.80 6.25 20.33
CA VAL A 223 30.16 5.55 19.08
C VAL A 223 30.33 6.48 17.89
N TRP A 224 30.07 7.78 18.05
CA TRP A 224 30.27 8.78 17.01
C TRP A 224 31.78 9.07 16.83
N PRO A 225 32.30 9.03 15.60
CA PRO A 225 33.72 9.38 15.38
C PRO A 225 33.93 10.85 15.70
N ALA A 226 35.11 11.10 16.33
CA ALA A 226 35.54 12.44 16.66
C ALA A 226 35.86 13.28 15.41
#